data_d3fc50471870041048fab806472348fb
#
_entry.id   d3fc50471870041048fab806472348fb
#
_cell.length_a   1.000
_cell.length_b   1.000
_cell.length_c   1.000
_cell.angle_alpha   90.00
_cell.angle_beta   90.00
_cell.angle_gamma   90.00
#
_symmetry.space_group_name_H-M   'P 1'
#
loop_
_entity.id
_entity.type
_entity.pdbx_description
1 polymer ?
#
loop_
_entity_poly.entity_id
_entity_poly.type
_entity_poly.pdbx_seq_one_letter_code
_entity_poly.pdbx_strand_id
1 'polypeptide(L)'
;MTFDTLLIPTDGSEPAERTARRGLDLAWELDAAVHVLSVADRRIAASASYTGDSHSIRERLQAKAAERATALSEEATGRGLEVTAATREGIPAGEIVAYAEDTDLDAIVLGTSGRGDVARSMVGSVADKVVRTATVPVVTMTRMAADPNRVGSSIDAILLSTDGSEPAVAAARHGFDLAEELDATVHLLSVAESKYRGILSRLGLGDDVASEDEEVKRVTDHLSSLVTEARDRELNVVTSTTIGDPAEEIVAYAAGEEVDLIAMGTAGAGGFQRFVVGSVTDEVVRTSPVPVLTARPTDLGRQ
;
A
#
# COMPACT_ATOMS: atom_id res chain seq x y z
N MET A 1 14.46 -1.42 -9.11
CA MET A 1 13.53 -2.58 -9.23
C MET A 1 12.42 -2.11 -10.14
N THR A 2 12.11 -2.84 -11.19
CA THR A 2 11.02 -2.49 -12.11
C THR A 2 9.72 -3.10 -11.60
N PHE A 3 8.59 -2.46 -11.88
CA PHE A 3 7.26 -2.99 -11.53
C PHE A 3 6.63 -3.67 -12.76
N ASP A 4 7.36 -4.68 -13.30
CA ASP A 4 6.99 -5.36 -14.56
C ASP A 4 5.79 -6.29 -14.42
N THR A 5 5.47 -6.73 -13.19
CA THR A 5 4.39 -7.69 -12.94
C THR A 5 3.58 -7.35 -11.68
N LEU A 6 2.28 -7.14 -11.82
CA LEU A 6 1.38 -6.78 -10.73
C LEU A 6 0.37 -7.89 -10.41
N LEU A 7 0.18 -8.21 -9.12
CA LEU A 7 -0.90 -9.06 -8.66
C LEU A 7 -2.13 -8.24 -8.27
N ILE A 8 -3.24 -8.50 -8.91
CA ILE A 8 -4.53 -7.87 -8.59
C ILE A 8 -5.52 -8.95 -8.09
N PRO A 9 -5.62 -9.15 -6.77
CA PRO A 9 -6.60 -10.09 -6.21
C PRO A 9 -8.01 -9.49 -6.23
N THR A 10 -9.01 -10.32 -6.58
CA THR A 10 -10.41 -9.92 -6.50
C THR A 10 -11.27 -10.96 -5.79
N ASP A 11 -12.23 -10.49 -4.99
CA ASP A 11 -13.29 -11.30 -4.40
C ASP A 11 -14.65 -11.05 -5.07
N GLY A 12 -14.69 -10.20 -6.11
CA GLY A 12 -15.86 -9.79 -6.86
C GLY A 12 -16.82 -8.89 -6.09
N SER A 13 -16.37 -8.27 -4.99
CA SER A 13 -17.11 -7.21 -4.32
C SER A 13 -16.91 -5.87 -5.05
N GLU A 14 -17.90 -5.00 -4.97
CA GLU A 14 -17.82 -3.69 -5.62
C GLU A 14 -16.57 -2.87 -5.21
N PRO A 15 -16.15 -2.85 -3.93
CA PRO A 15 -14.90 -2.18 -3.57
C PRO A 15 -13.66 -2.83 -4.18
N ALA A 16 -13.60 -4.18 -4.26
CA ALA A 16 -12.49 -4.89 -4.87
C ALA A 16 -12.42 -4.63 -6.38
N GLU A 17 -13.56 -4.60 -7.07
CA GLU A 17 -13.65 -4.30 -8.49
C GLU A 17 -13.18 -2.87 -8.83
N ARG A 18 -13.54 -1.88 -7.99
CA ARG A 18 -13.03 -0.50 -8.16
C ARG A 18 -11.52 -0.44 -8.01
N THR A 19 -10.99 -1.06 -6.95
CA THR A 19 -9.53 -1.13 -6.74
C THR A 19 -8.84 -1.86 -7.89
N ALA A 20 -9.43 -2.97 -8.36
CA ALA A 20 -8.89 -3.72 -9.48
C ALA A 20 -8.76 -2.85 -10.73
N ARG A 21 -9.77 -2.05 -11.07
CA ARG A 21 -9.71 -1.13 -12.22
C ARG A 21 -8.62 -0.09 -12.09
N ARG A 22 -8.44 0.48 -10.89
CA ARG A 22 -7.31 1.39 -10.63
C ARG A 22 -5.96 0.68 -10.70
N GLY A 23 -5.89 -0.57 -10.25
CA GLY A 23 -4.70 -1.42 -10.43
C GLY A 23 -4.39 -1.69 -11.91
N LEU A 24 -5.43 -1.86 -12.76
CA LEU A 24 -5.25 -1.99 -14.20
C LEU A 24 -4.79 -0.67 -14.85
N ASP A 25 -5.26 0.49 -14.37
CA ASP A 25 -4.77 1.80 -14.81
C ASP A 25 -3.27 1.93 -14.49
N LEU A 26 -2.86 1.60 -13.26
CA LEU A 26 -1.45 1.59 -12.84
C LEU A 26 -0.60 0.62 -13.68
N ALA A 27 -1.09 -0.59 -13.93
CA ALA A 27 -0.39 -1.57 -14.76
C ALA A 27 -0.19 -1.06 -16.19
N TRP A 28 -1.18 -0.35 -16.72
CA TRP A 28 -1.08 0.24 -18.06
C TRP A 28 -0.04 1.36 -18.14
N GLU A 29 0.04 2.21 -17.10
CA GLU A 29 1.05 3.28 -17.02
C GLU A 29 2.47 2.72 -16.91
N LEU A 30 2.64 1.60 -16.21
CA LEU A 30 3.93 0.92 -16.01
C LEU A 30 4.30 -0.07 -17.13
N ASP A 31 3.44 -0.23 -18.15
CA ASP A 31 3.58 -1.31 -19.16
C ASP A 31 3.75 -2.71 -18.51
N ALA A 32 3.13 -2.90 -17.33
CA ALA A 32 3.28 -4.10 -16.51
C ALA A 32 2.28 -5.20 -16.90
N ALA A 33 2.72 -6.45 -16.86
CA ALA A 33 1.86 -7.61 -16.94
C ALA A 33 1.01 -7.77 -15.66
N VAL A 34 -0.21 -8.29 -15.80
CA VAL A 34 -1.15 -8.42 -14.70
C VAL A 34 -1.45 -9.88 -14.39
N HIS A 35 -1.33 -10.26 -13.12
CA HIS A 35 -1.87 -11.51 -12.61
C HIS A 35 -3.18 -11.21 -11.86
N VAL A 36 -4.28 -11.72 -12.37
CA VAL A 36 -5.59 -11.63 -11.70
C VAL A 36 -5.80 -12.90 -10.87
N LEU A 37 -5.95 -12.76 -9.56
CA LEU A 37 -6.17 -13.89 -8.65
C LEU A 37 -7.52 -13.79 -7.96
N SER A 38 -8.33 -14.86 -8.03
CA SER A 38 -9.49 -15.02 -7.16
C SER A 38 -9.38 -16.27 -6.30
N VAL A 39 -9.65 -16.13 -4.99
CA VAL A 39 -9.50 -17.22 -4.02
C VAL A 39 -10.85 -17.74 -3.57
N ALA A 40 -11.09 -19.04 -3.73
CA ALA A 40 -12.22 -19.74 -3.14
C ALA A 40 -11.95 -19.93 -1.63
N ASP A 41 -12.62 -19.12 -0.79
CA ASP A 41 -12.38 -19.13 0.67
C ASP A 41 -12.92 -20.42 1.31
N ARG A 42 -12.02 -21.32 1.69
CA ARG A 42 -12.34 -22.61 2.33
C ARG A 42 -13.08 -22.47 3.65
N ARG A 43 -12.97 -21.32 4.34
CA ARG A 43 -13.66 -21.09 5.62
C ARG A 43 -15.17 -21.02 5.43
N ILE A 44 -15.62 -20.53 4.28
CA ILE A 44 -17.06 -20.50 3.92
C ILE A 44 -17.57 -21.92 3.72
N ALA A 45 -16.83 -22.79 3.01
CA ALA A 45 -17.21 -24.19 2.84
C ALA A 45 -17.19 -24.96 4.18
N ALA A 46 -16.21 -24.71 5.03
CA ALA A 46 -16.10 -25.34 6.34
C ALA A 46 -17.25 -24.95 7.29
N SER A 47 -17.68 -23.68 7.29
CA SER A 47 -18.82 -23.23 8.11
C SER A 47 -20.15 -23.88 7.69
N ALA A 48 -20.28 -24.24 6.40
CA ALA A 48 -21.46 -24.89 5.87
C ALA A 48 -21.47 -26.44 6.06
N SER A 49 -20.39 -27.03 6.53
CA SER A 49 -20.27 -28.48 6.78
C SER A 49 -21.31 -29.01 7.78
N TYR A 50 -21.84 -28.16 8.64
CA TYR A 50 -22.95 -28.51 9.54
C TYR A 50 -24.27 -28.83 8.83
N THR A 51 -24.42 -28.47 7.54
CA THR A 51 -25.63 -28.72 6.74
C THR A 51 -25.50 -29.91 5.81
N GLY A 52 -24.37 -30.63 5.80
CA GLY A 52 -24.17 -31.87 5.03
C GLY A 52 -23.81 -31.70 3.55
N ASP A 53 -23.67 -30.48 3.02
CA ASP A 53 -23.47 -30.19 1.59
C ASP A 53 -22.16 -29.43 1.29
N SER A 54 -21.10 -29.77 2.01
CA SER A 54 -19.80 -29.08 1.89
C SER A 54 -19.16 -29.23 0.51
N HIS A 55 -19.40 -30.32 -0.19
CA HIS A 55 -18.81 -30.57 -1.51
C HIS A 55 -19.40 -29.65 -2.58
N SER A 56 -20.71 -29.56 -2.68
CA SER A 56 -21.36 -28.69 -3.66
C SER A 56 -21.13 -27.19 -3.38
N ILE A 57 -20.92 -26.82 -2.11
CA ILE A 57 -20.57 -25.45 -1.75
C ILE A 57 -19.14 -25.12 -2.19
N ARG A 58 -18.22 -26.05 -2.01
CA ARG A 58 -16.82 -25.90 -2.45
C ARG A 58 -16.74 -25.72 -3.98
N GLU A 59 -17.43 -26.59 -4.74
CA GLU A 59 -17.47 -26.49 -6.19
C GLU A 59 -18.05 -25.15 -6.66
N ARG A 60 -19.12 -24.66 -6.01
CA ARG A 60 -19.70 -23.35 -6.31
C ARG A 60 -18.77 -22.19 -5.99
N LEU A 61 -18.00 -22.27 -4.91
CA LEU A 61 -17.00 -21.26 -4.56
C LEU A 61 -15.85 -21.24 -5.56
N GLN A 62 -15.39 -22.40 -6.01
CA GLN A 62 -14.36 -22.51 -7.05
C GLN A 62 -14.88 -21.97 -8.40
N ALA A 63 -16.07 -22.33 -8.81
CA ALA A 63 -16.69 -21.81 -10.04
C ALA A 63 -16.84 -20.28 -10.01
N LYS A 64 -17.28 -19.72 -8.87
CA LYS A 64 -17.36 -18.26 -8.70
C LYS A 64 -16.00 -17.58 -8.69
N ALA A 65 -14.97 -18.21 -8.14
CA ALA A 65 -13.62 -17.66 -8.18
C ALA A 65 -13.10 -17.62 -9.63
N ALA A 66 -13.32 -18.69 -10.38
CA ALA A 66 -12.95 -18.75 -11.80
C ALA A 66 -13.69 -17.69 -12.63
N GLU A 67 -15.03 -17.56 -12.45
CA GLU A 67 -15.83 -16.54 -13.14
C GLU A 67 -15.29 -15.11 -12.90
N ARG A 68 -14.92 -14.76 -11.64
CA ARG A 68 -14.39 -13.44 -11.30
C ARG A 68 -13.01 -13.20 -11.91
N ALA A 69 -12.12 -14.19 -11.81
CA ALA A 69 -10.79 -14.08 -12.41
C ALA A 69 -10.89 -13.89 -13.91
N THR A 70 -11.77 -14.65 -14.59
CA THR A 70 -12.01 -14.53 -16.02
C THR A 70 -12.57 -13.15 -16.39
N ALA A 71 -13.61 -12.68 -15.71
CA ALA A 71 -14.24 -11.40 -16.01
C ALA A 71 -13.25 -10.21 -15.91
N LEU A 72 -12.45 -10.16 -14.83
CA LEU A 72 -11.44 -9.12 -14.68
C LEU A 72 -10.30 -9.25 -15.69
N SER A 73 -9.91 -10.48 -16.05
CA SER A 73 -8.89 -10.72 -17.07
C SER A 73 -9.36 -10.32 -18.47
N GLU A 74 -10.62 -10.53 -18.81
CA GLU A 74 -11.22 -10.07 -20.06
C GLU A 74 -11.24 -8.52 -20.13
N GLU A 75 -11.57 -7.85 -19.00
CA GLU A 75 -11.50 -6.40 -18.91
C GLU A 75 -10.06 -5.89 -19.12
N ALA A 76 -9.06 -6.52 -18.49
CA ALA A 76 -7.65 -6.15 -18.60
C ALA A 76 -7.11 -6.38 -20.03
N THR A 77 -7.43 -7.52 -20.63
CA THR A 77 -7.10 -7.83 -22.02
C THR A 77 -7.73 -6.82 -22.99
N GLY A 78 -8.98 -6.41 -22.72
CA GLY A 78 -9.67 -5.37 -23.50
C GLY A 78 -8.97 -3.99 -23.43
N ARG A 79 -8.16 -3.75 -22.43
CA ARG A 79 -7.30 -2.54 -22.28
C ARG A 79 -5.92 -2.70 -22.92
N GLY A 80 -5.60 -3.88 -23.48
CA GLY A 80 -4.31 -4.17 -24.13
C GLY A 80 -3.22 -4.67 -23.18
N LEU A 81 -3.55 -5.00 -21.92
CA LEU A 81 -2.60 -5.54 -20.96
C LEU A 81 -2.30 -7.02 -21.21
N GLU A 82 -1.08 -7.45 -20.92
CA GLU A 82 -0.74 -8.88 -20.80
C GLU A 82 -1.30 -9.42 -19.48
N VAL A 83 -2.09 -10.50 -19.52
CA VAL A 83 -2.85 -10.97 -18.36
C VAL A 83 -2.76 -12.47 -18.15
N THR A 84 -2.51 -12.86 -16.91
CA THR A 84 -2.64 -14.23 -16.42
C THR A 84 -3.78 -14.33 -15.41
N ALA A 85 -4.81 -15.14 -15.71
CA ALA A 85 -5.89 -15.44 -14.77
C ALA A 85 -5.55 -16.66 -13.92
N ALA A 86 -5.73 -16.55 -12.61
CA ALA A 86 -5.48 -17.63 -11.66
C ALA A 86 -6.59 -17.76 -10.62
N THR A 87 -6.79 -19.00 -10.17
CA THR A 87 -7.66 -19.31 -9.04
C THR A 87 -6.94 -20.19 -8.03
N ARG A 88 -7.16 -19.93 -6.75
CA ARG A 88 -6.68 -20.77 -5.65
C ARG A 88 -7.81 -21.09 -4.68
N GLU A 89 -7.60 -22.10 -3.85
CA GLU A 89 -8.51 -22.45 -2.76
C GLU A 89 -7.75 -22.43 -1.45
N GLY A 90 -8.22 -21.62 -0.49
CA GLY A 90 -7.55 -21.52 0.80
C GLY A 90 -8.05 -20.35 1.63
N ILE A 91 -7.18 -19.83 2.48
CA ILE A 91 -7.41 -18.59 3.23
C ILE A 91 -6.91 -17.42 2.36
N PRO A 92 -7.80 -16.49 1.92
CA PRO A 92 -7.46 -15.51 0.89
C PRO A 92 -6.13 -14.79 1.08
N ALA A 93 -5.87 -14.21 2.26
CA ALA A 93 -4.61 -13.50 2.50
C ALA A 93 -3.36 -14.39 2.36
N GLY A 94 -3.43 -15.65 2.83
CA GLY A 94 -2.32 -16.60 2.69
C GLY A 94 -2.08 -17.00 1.25
N GLU A 95 -3.16 -17.25 0.48
CA GLU A 95 -3.06 -17.63 -0.93
C GLU A 95 -2.57 -16.48 -1.82
N ILE A 96 -2.94 -15.23 -1.49
CA ILE A 96 -2.44 -14.04 -2.20
C ILE A 96 -0.94 -13.90 -2.02
N VAL A 97 -0.44 -13.98 -0.78
CA VAL A 97 1.00 -13.85 -0.49
C VAL A 97 1.78 -15.02 -1.11
N ALA A 98 1.32 -16.26 -0.90
CA ALA A 98 1.96 -17.43 -1.49
C ALA A 98 1.99 -17.39 -3.03
N TYR A 99 0.91 -16.88 -3.66
CA TYR A 99 0.89 -16.74 -5.11
C TYR A 99 1.92 -15.73 -5.60
N ALA A 100 2.05 -14.59 -4.94
CA ALA A 100 3.04 -13.58 -5.29
C ALA A 100 4.49 -14.11 -5.15
N GLU A 101 4.74 -14.93 -4.11
CA GLU A 101 6.04 -15.57 -3.91
C GLU A 101 6.34 -16.67 -4.93
N ASP A 102 5.33 -17.54 -5.21
CA ASP A 102 5.48 -18.67 -6.14
C ASP A 102 5.69 -18.23 -7.59
N THR A 103 5.22 -17.03 -7.96
CA THR A 103 5.26 -16.50 -9.33
C THR A 103 6.19 -15.30 -9.50
N ASP A 104 6.95 -14.97 -8.45
CA ASP A 104 7.95 -13.89 -8.44
C ASP A 104 7.42 -12.53 -8.92
N LEU A 105 6.28 -12.12 -8.37
CA LEU A 105 5.62 -10.86 -8.74
C LEU A 105 6.22 -9.67 -8.01
N ASP A 106 6.21 -8.50 -8.65
CA ASP A 106 6.87 -7.29 -8.15
C ASP A 106 6.03 -6.54 -7.11
N ALA A 107 4.71 -6.52 -7.25
CA ALA A 107 3.83 -5.88 -6.27
C ALA A 107 2.42 -6.50 -6.23
N ILE A 108 1.72 -6.25 -5.13
CA ILE A 108 0.32 -6.63 -4.94
C ILE A 108 -0.51 -5.36 -4.87
N VAL A 109 -1.62 -5.26 -5.63
CA VAL A 109 -2.56 -4.14 -5.59
C VAL A 109 -3.90 -4.60 -5.04
N LEU A 110 -4.35 -4.08 -3.91
CA LEU A 110 -5.62 -4.50 -3.30
C LEU A 110 -6.35 -3.39 -2.55
N GLY A 111 -7.68 -3.52 -2.44
CA GLY A 111 -8.51 -2.61 -1.65
C GLY A 111 -8.41 -2.85 -0.16
N THR A 112 -8.45 -1.77 0.63
CA THR A 112 -8.55 -1.87 2.10
C THR A 112 -9.91 -2.38 2.58
N SER A 113 -10.94 -2.41 1.72
CA SER A 113 -12.30 -2.88 2.01
C SER A 113 -12.70 -3.99 1.06
N GLY A 114 -13.45 -4.99 1.57
CA GLY A 114 -13.99 -6.11 0.80
C GLY A 114 -15.50 -6.28 1.04
N ARG A 115 -15.99 -7.53 0.99
CA ARG A 115 -17.42 -7.89 1.14
C ARG A 115 -18.08 -7.53 2.45
N GLY A 116 -17.29 -7.32 3.52
CA GLY A 116 -17.84 -6.88 4.79
C GLY A 116 -18.11 -5.38 4.75
N ASP A 117 -19.32 -4.96 5.14
CA ASP A 117 -19.64 -3.55 5.38
C ASP A 117 -18.93 -3.11 6.67
N VAL A 118 -17.61 -3.00 6.61
CA VAL A 118 -16.79 -2.56 7.73
C VAL A 118 -16.88 -1.03 7.78
N ALA A 119 -17.10 -0.50 8.96
CA ALA A 119 -17.16 0.95 9.18
C ALA A 119 -16.00 1.66 8.45
N ARG A 120 -16.23 2.86 7.93
CA ARG A 120 -15.35 3.63 7.04
C ARG A 120 -13.88 3.76 7.50
N SER A 121 -13.55 3.32 8.71
CA SER A 121 -12.24 3.44 9.37
C SER A 121 -11.56 2.08 9.68
N MET A 122 -12.02 0.96 9.13
CA MET A 122 -11.39 -0.35 9.39
C MET A 122 -10.84 -0.97 8.10
N VAL A 123 -9.58 -1.38 8.13
CA VAL A 123 -8.99 -2.21 7.07
C VAL A 123 -9.58 -3.61 7.12
N GLY A 124 -9.92 -4.16 5.97
CA GLY A 124 -10.41 -5.54 5.85
C GLY A 124 -9.34 -6.56 6.27
N SER A 125 -9.78 -7.65 6.87
CA SER A 125 -8.89 -8.69 7.42
C SER A 125 -7.93 -9.32 6.39
N VAL A 126 -8.27 -9.27 5.10
CA VAL A 126 -7.39 -9.75 4.02
C VAL A 126 -6.30 -8.72 3.77
N ALA A 127 -6.66 -7.46 3.56
CA ALA A 127 -5.71 -6.38 3.29
C ALA A 127 -4.73 -6.20 4.46
N ASP A 128 -5.23 -6.11 5.71
CA ASP A 128 -4.40 -6.02 6.90
C ASP A 128 -3.37 -7.16 6.96
N LYS A 129 -3.81 -8.39 6.70
CA LYS A 129 -2.91 -9.53 6.76
C LYS A 129 -1.91 -9.54 5.59
N VAL A 130 -2.30 -9.17 4.38
CA VAL A 130 -1.39 -9.09 3.23
C VAL A 130 -0.32 -8.03 3.48
N VAL A 131 -0.68 -6.81 3.88
CA VAL A 131 0.29 -5.75 4.24
C VAL A 131 1.28 -6.20 5.31
N ARG A 132 0.81 -7.00 6.30
CA ARG A 132 1.67 -7.54 7.37
C ARG A 132 2.57 -8.68 6.95
N THR A 133 2.24 -9.44 5.92
CA THR A 133 2.93 -10.71 5.62
C THR A 133 3.53 -10.80 4.23
N ALA A 134 3.16 -9.93 3.30
CA ALA A 134 3.73 -9.93 1.96
C ALA A 134 5.26 -9.68 1.98
N THR A 135 5.96 -10.31 1.08
CA THR A 135 7.40 -10.19 0.84
C THR A 135 7.73 -9.31 -0.37
N VAL A 136 6.70 -8.74 -0.97
CA VAL A 136 6.77 -7.75 -2.06
C VAL A 136 6.00 -6.49 -1.63
N PRO A 137 6.27 -5.33 -2.24
CA PRO A 137 5.49 -4.12 -2.03
C PRO A 137 3.99 -4.32 -2.19
N VAL A 138 3.20 -3.63 -1.37
CA VAL A 138 1.74 -3.72 -1.41
C VAL A 138 1.15 -2.33 -1.62
N VAL A 139 0.46 -2.13 -2.73
CA VAL A 139 -0.32 -0.94 -3.01
C VAL A 139 -1.75 -1.15 -2.49
N THR A 140 -2.13 -0.38 -1.50
CA THR A 140 -3.48 -0.41 -0.92
C THR A 140 -4.29 0.80 -1.33
N MET A 141 -5.58 0.61 -1.55
CA MET A 141 -6.49 1.69 -1.92
C MET A 141 -7.73 1.69 -1.03
N THR A 142 -8.03 2.83 -0.42
CA THR A 142 -9.31 3.09 0.22
C THR A 142 -10.41 3.22 -0.85
N ARG A 143 -11.68 3.24 -0.44
CA ARG A 143 -12.79 3.54 -1.38
C ARG A 143 -12.63 4.94 -2.03
N MET A 144 -12.00 5.87 -1.34
CA MET A 144 -11.76 7.22 -1.79
C MET A 144 -10.61 7.27 -2.80
N ALA A 145 -9.52 6.54 -2.52
CA ALA A 145 -8.38 6.40 -3.43
C ALA A 145 -8.74 5.63 -4.71
N ALA A 146 -9.73 4.74 -4.66
CA ALA A 146 -10.22 3.99 -5.80
C ALA A 146 -11.39 4.68 -6.55
N ASP A 147 -11.74 5.92 -6.20
CA ASP A 147 -12.82 6.67 -6.89
C ASP A 147 -12.31 7.21 -8.24
N PRO A 148 -12.86 6.74 -9.37
CA PRO A 148 -12.41 7.16 -10.71
C PRO A 148 -12.63 8.65 -11.01
N ASN A 149 -13.49 9.34 -10.22
CA ASN A 149 -13.77 10.76 -10.44
C ASN A 149 -12.80 11.68 -9.69
N ARG A 150 -11.92 11.15 -8.86
CA ARG A 150 -11.16 11.93 -7.91
C ARG A 150 -9.68 12.10 -8.24
N VAL A 151 -9.10 11.16 -8.95
CA VAL A 151 -7.67 11.17 -9.30
C VAL A 151 -7.55 11.14 -10.80
N GLY A 152 -6.60 11.90 -11.37
CA GLY A 152 -6.18 11.76 -12.75
C GLY A 152 -5.83 10.32 -13.09
N SER A 153 -5.77 9.98 -14.36
CA SER A 153 -5.36 8.63 -14.77
C SER A 153 -3.88 8.38 -14.48
N SER A 154 -3.04 9.43 -14.44
CA SER A 154 -1.58 9.36 -14.27
C SER A 154 -1.13 9.58 -12.82
N ILE A 155 0.03 9.02 -12.49
CA ILE A 155 0.75 9.28 -11.25
C ILE A 155 1.88 10.27 -11.57
N ASP A 156 1.62 11.55 -11.36
CA ASP A 156 2.56 12.64 -11.66
C ASP A 156 3.34 13.09 -10.40
N ALA A 157 2.86 12.75 -9.19
CA ALA A 157 3.49 13.10 -7.92
C ALA A 157 3.43 11.97 -6.89
N ILE A 158 4.59 11.59 -6.34
CA ILE A 158 4.72 10.53 -5.33
C ILE A 158 5.23 11.12 -4.01
N LEU A 159 4.46 10.96 -2.93
CA LEU A 159 4.86 11.33 -1.58
C LEU A 159 5.63 10.22 -0.90
N LEU A 160 6.86 10.48 -0.53
CA LEU A 160 7.69 9.60 0.27
C LEU A 160 7.75 10.15 1.71
N SER A 161 7.08 9.47 2.64
CA SER A 161 7.12 9.82 4.05
C SER A 161 8.23 9.05 4.76
N THR A 162 9.11 9.76 5.48
CA THR A 162 10.25 9.16 6.17
C THR A 162 10.43 9.68 7.57
N ASP A 163 10.74 8.75 8.50
CA ASP A 163 11.22 9.00 9.86
C ASP A 163 12.72 8.65 10.01
N GLY A 164 13.39 8.33 8.88
CA GLY A 164 14.77 7.88 8.85
C GLY A 164 14.98 6.41 9.22
N SER A 165 13.93 5.65 9.50
CA SER A 165 14.03 4.23 9.79
C SER A 165 14.37 3.41 8.54
N GLU A 166 14.98 2.22 8.73
CA GLU A 166 15.30 1.30 7.64
C GLU A 166 14.06 0.94 6.78
N PRO A 167 12.88 0.65 7.36
CA PRO A 167 11.67 0.42 6.56
C PRO A 167 11.24 1.64 5.73
N ALA A 168 11.37 2.86 6.28
CA ALA A 168 11.02 4.07 5.55
C ALA A 168 11.97 4.33 4.38
N VAL A 169 13.28 4.10 4.58
CA VAL A 169 14.29 4.21 3.51
C VAL A 169 14.05 3.16 2.42
N ALA A 170 13.70 1.92 2.80
CA ALA A 170 13.34 0.87 1.83
C ALA A 170 12.15 1.28 0.97
N ALA A 171 11.08 1.78 1.61
CA ALA A 171 9.90 2.24 0.89
C ALA A 171 10.20 3.45 -0.02
N ALA A 172 11.08 4.37 0.44
CA ALA A 172 11.50 5.51 -0.38
C ALA A 172 12.20 5.06 -1.67
N ARG A 173 13.04 4.01 -1.61
CA ARG A 173 13.69 3.46 -2.81
C ARG A 173 12.71 2.88 -3.80
N HIS A 174 11.71 2.13 -3.35
CA HIS A 174 10.63 1.69 -4.23
C HIS A 174 9.84 2.87 -4.82
N GLY A 175 9.64 3.92 -4.03
CA GLY A 175 9.03 5.16 -4.53
C GLY A 175 9.90 5.88 -5.57
N PHE A 176 11.24 5.86 -5.44
CA PHE A 176 12.15 6.39 -6.45
C PHE A 176 12.12 5.55 -7.73
N ASP A 177 12.17 4.21 -7.61
CA ASP A 177 12.07 3.31 -8.76
C ASP A 177 10.78 3.59 -9.55
N LEU A 178 9.65 3.74 -8.84
CA LEU A 178 8.36 4.06 -9.44
C LEU A 178 8.32 5.48 -10.06
N ALA A 179 8.96 6.45 -9.42
CA ALA A 179 9.05 7.81 -9.95
C ALA A 179 9.89 7.89 -11.23
N GLU A 180 10.96 7.10 -11.33
CA GLU A 180 11.76 6.98 -12.55
C GLU A 180 10.95 6.38 -13.71
N GLU A 181 10.17 5.33 -13.45
CA GLU A 181 9.35 4.68 -14.49
C GLU A 181 8.22 5.59 -14.99
N LEU A 182 7.64 6.40 -14.10
CA LEU A 182 6.47 7.25 -14.39
C LEU A 182 6.82 8.69 -14.72
N ASP A 183 8.10 9.09 -14.70
CA ASP A 183 8.56 10.48 -14.80
C ASP A 183 7.87 11.41 -13.77
N ALA A 184 7.62 10.88 -12.57
CA ALA A 184 6.87 11.54 -11.52
C ALA A 184 7.76 12.41 -10.63
N THR A 185 7.19 13.50 -10.11
CA THR A 185 7.85 14.35 -9.10
C THR A 185 7.80 13.66 -7.73
N VAL A 186 8.93 13.65 -7.04
CA VAL A 186 9.05 13.10 -5.68
C VAL A 186 8.86 14.19 -4.65
N HIS A 187 7.91 14.01 -3.75
CA HIS A 187 7.72 14.81 -2.54
C HIS A 187 8.30 14.06 -1.34
N LEU A 188 9.38 14.55 -0.75
CA LEU A 188 9.97 14.01 0.46
C LEU A 188 9.42 14.75 1.68
N LEU A 189 8.62 14.08 2.49
CA LEU A 189 8.04 14.64 3.71
C LEU A 189 8.62 13.96 4.95
N SER A 190 9.04 14.75 5.92
CA SER A 190 9.30 14.28 7.26
C SER A 190 8.47 15.04 8.29
N VAL A 191 7.89 14.32 9.23
CA VAL A 191 7.02 14.86 10.26
C VAL A 191 7.67 14.70 11.62
N ALA A 192 7.90 15.83 12.32
CA ALA A 192 8.36 15.83 13.69
C ALA A 192 7.14 15.67 14.63
N GLU A 193 7.19 14.64 15.49
CA GLU A 193 6.08 14.38 16.44
C GLU A 193 5.98 15.44 17.54
N SER A 194 4.81 16.04 17.68
CA SER A 194 4.54 17.03 18.73
C SER A 194 4.15 16.44 20.10
N LYS A 195 4.24 15.13 20.27
CA LYS A 195 3.69 14.39 21.44
C LYS A 195 4.20 14.85 22.81
N TYR A 196 5.38 15.44 22.87
CA TYR A 196 5.96 15.88 24.15
C TYR A 196 5.48 17.24 24.62
N ARG A 197 5.03 18.13 23.75
CA ARG A 197 4.57 19.49 24.10
C ARG A 197 3.37 19.51 25.05
N GLY A 198 2.37 18.70 24.78
CA GLY A 198 1.11 18.71 25.57
C GLY A 198 1.24 18.07 26.95
N ILE A 199 2.11 17.07 27.10
CA ILE A 199 2.30 16.35 28.37
C ILE A 199 3.24 17.12 29.29
N LEU A 200 4.34 17.63 28.77
CA LEU A 200 5.34 18.38 29.56
C LEU A 200 4.82 19.76 29.97
N SER A 201 4.07 20.44 29.11
CA SER A 201 3.35 21.67 29.48
C SER A 201 2.33 21.45 30.60
N ARG A 202 1.62 20.30 30.63
CA ARG A 202 0.69 19.95 31.71
C ARG A 202 1.38 19.57 33.03
N LEU A 203 2.61 19.07 32.94
CA LEU A 203 3.39 18.66 34.12
C LEU A 203 4.30 19.77 34.67
N GLY A 204 4.33 20.96 34.03
CA GLY A 204 5.18 22.07 34.45
C GLY A 204 6.67 21.83 34.27
N LEU A 205 7.07 20.88 33.40
CA LEU A 205 8.44 20.47 33.15
C LEU A 205 8.96 21.03 31.79
N GLY A 206 8.41 22.15 31.35
CA GLY A 206 8.47 22.63 29.96
C GLY A 206 9.77 23.27 29.47
N ASP A 207 10.84 23.38 30.28
CA ASP A 207 12.02 24.17 29.87
C ASP A 207 13.28 23.37 29.49
N ASP A 208 13.27 22.03 29.59
CA ASP A 208 14.43 21.18 29.27
C ASP A 208 14.13 20.12 28.17
N VAL A 209 13.18 20.36 27.29
CA VAL A 209 12.97 19.49 26.12
C VAL A 209 13.98 19.88 25.05
N ALA A 210 14.60 18.87 24.44
CA ALA A 210 15.38 19.03 23.22
C ALA A 210 14.70 20.06 22.33
N SER A 211 15.41 21.13 21.99
CA SER A 211 14.82 22.28 21.32
C SER A 211 14.12 21.84 20.05
N GLU A 212 13.04 22.50 19.64
CA GLU A 212 12.41 22.28 18.33
C GLU A 212 13.48 22.20 17.22
N ASP A 213 14.57 22.94 17.39
CA ASP A 213 15.72 22.97 16.50
C ASP A 213 16.46 21.62 16.40
N GLU A 214 16.58 20.83 17.49
CA GLU A 214 17.24 19.51 17.45
C GLU A 214 16.34 18.42 16.82
N GLU A 215 15.05 18.48 17.05
CA GLU A 215 14.08 17.58 16.41
C GLU A 215 13.99 17.87 14.90
N VAL A 216 13.80 19.14 14.54
CA VAL A 216 13.80 19.61 13.14
C VAL A 216 15.14 19.29 12.47
N LYS A 217 16.26 19.44 13.18
CA LYS A 217 17.58 19.09 12.64
C LYS A 217 17.72 17.59 12.36
N ARG A 218 17.31 16.71 13.27
CA ARG A 218 17.32 15.26 13.04
C ARG A 218 16.47 14.88 11.84
N VAL A 219 15.27 15.44 11.76
CA VAL A 219 14.33 15.24 10.64
C VAL A 219 14.96 15.70 9.33
N THR A 220 15.61 16.86 9.31
CA THR A 220 16.29 17.41 8.12
C THR A 220 17.51 16.58 7.71
N ASP A 221 18.28 16.09 8.67
CA ASP A 221 19.47 15.26 8.41
C ASP A 221 19.07 13.91 7.76
N HIS A 222 17.93 13.32 8.15
CA HIS A 222 17.41 12.10 7.53
C HIS A 222 16.95 12.33 6.08
N LEU A 223 16.35 13.48 5.79
CA LEU A 223 15.96 13.81 4.43
C LEU A 223 17.15 14.03 3.50
N SER A 224 18.28 14.54 4.02
CA SER A 224 19.41 14.94 3.19
C SER A 224 20.01 13.79 2.37
N SER A 225 20.07 12.58 2.92
CA SER A 225 20.56 11.39 2.22
C SER A 225 19.62 10.97 1.09
N LEU A 226 18.31 10.98 1.32
CA LEU A 226 17.31 10.65 0.31
C LEU A 226 17.25 11.71 -0.80
N VAL A 227 17.40 12.98 -0.46
CA VAL A 227 17.51 14.08 -1.45
C VAL A 227 18.72 13.87 -2.35
N THR A 228 19.88 13.46 -1.77
CA THR A 228 21.07 13.17 -2.55
C THR A 228 20.84 11.99 -3.47
N GLU A 229 20.29 10.87 -2.96
CA GLU A 229 19.99 9.68 -3.74
C GLU A 229 19.00 10.00 -4.90
N ALA A 230 17.95 10.78 -4.63
CA ALA A 230 16.98 11.16 -5.66
C ALA A 230 17.60 12.08 -6.74
N ARG A 231 18.50 12.98 -6.36
CA ARG A 231 19.23 13.83 -7.32
C ARG A 231 20.21 13.05 -8.17
N ASP A 232 20.89 12.07 -7.59
CA ASP A 232 21.81 11.19 -8.32
C ASP A 232 21.05 10.35 -9.37
N ARG A 233 19.75 10.12 -9.17
CA ARG A 233 18.81 9.49 -10.11
C ARG A 233 18.13 10.48 -11.07
N GLU A 234 18.52 11.76 -11.05
CA GLU A 234 17.94 12.83 -11.88
C GLU A 234 16.44 13.10 -11.64
N LEU A 235 15.88 12.67 -10.50
CA LEU A 235 14.48 12.89 -10.13
C LEU A 235 14.20 14.35 -9.75
N ASN A 236 13.02 14.84 -10.12
CA ASN A 236 12.49 16.10 -9.59
C ASN A 236 12.08 15.90 -8.13
N VAL A 237 12.62 16.72 -7.21
CA VAL A 237 12.41 16.55 -5.76
C VAL A 237 11.90 17.83 -5.13
N VAL A 238 10.79 17.71 -4.40
CA VAL A 238 10.27 18.71 -3.48
C VAL A 238 10.46 18.20 -2.06
N THR A 239 10.99 19.02 -1.15
CA THR A 239 11.19 18.62 0.24
C THR A 239 10.32 19.44 1.18
N SER A 240 9.69 18.79 2.15
CA SER A 240 8.88 19.44 3.17
C SER A 240 9.13 18.85 4.55
N THR A 241 9.06 19.69 5.57
CA THR A 241 9.09 19.28 6.98
C THR A 241 7.91 19.94 7.69
N THR A 242 7.22 19.19 8.52
CA THR A 242 6.11 19.70 9.35
C THR A 242 6.18 19.15 10.77
N ILE A 243 5.42 19.74 11.68
CA ILE A 243 5.33 19.32 13.07
C ILE A 243 3.86 19.01 13.38
N GLY A 244 3.56 17.76 13.75
CA GLY A 244 2.20 17.37 14.03
C GLY A 244 2.04 15.90 14.38
N ASP A 245 0.83 15.38 14.20
CA ASP A 245 0.58 13.94 14.18
C ASP A 245 1.01 13.39 12.80
N PRO A 246 1.95 12.42 12.74
CA PRO A 246 2.48 11.98 11.47
C PRO A 246 1.43 11.48 10.47
N ALA A 247 0.42 10.74 10.92
CA ALA A 247 -0.59 10.20 10.01
C ALA A 247 -1.50 11.32 9.45
N GLU A 248 -1.91 12.25 10.31
CA GLU A 248 -2.73 13.40 9.91
C GLU A 248 -1.97 14.30 8.92
N GLU A 249 -0.70 14.62 9.21
CA GLU A 249 0.13 15.49 8.37
C GLU A 249 0.43 14.86 6.99
N ILE A 250 0.72 13.55 6.94
CA ILE A 250 0.95 12.82 5.67
C ILE A 250 -0.32 12.87 4.79
N VAL A 251 -1.48 12.58 5.38
CA VAL A 251 -2.76 12.56 4.65
C VAL A 251 -3.15 13.98 4.22
N ALA A 252 -2.95 14.99 5.08
CA ALA A 252 -3.23 16.38 4.76
C ALA A 252 -2.32 16.90 3.65
N TYR A 253 -1.02 16.58 3.69
CA TYR A 253 -0.06 16.93 2.65
C TYR A 253 -0.46 16.32 1.30
N ALA A 254 -0.76 15.03 1.28
CA ALA A 254 -1.17 14.34 0.06
C ALA A 254 -2.45 14.92 -0.57
N ALA A 255 -3.38 15.40 0.28
CA ALA A 255 -4.60 16.04 -0.20
C ALA A 255 -4.39 17.50 -0.68
N GLY A 256 -3.40 18.20 -0.11
CA GLY A 256 -3.14 19.62 -0.38
C GLY A 256 -2.19 19.88 -1.56
N GLU A 257 -1.23 18.98 -1.78
CA GLU A 257 -0.17 19.13 -2.80
C GLU A 257 -0.43 18.26 -4.06
N GLU A 258 -1.68 17.84 -4.27
CA GLU A 258 -2.10 17.04 -5.44
C GLU A 258 -1.23 15.80 -5.68
N VAL A 259 -0.83 15.11 -4.58
CA VAL A 259 -0.08 13.86 -4.65
C VAL A 259 -0.98 12.72 -5.12
N ASP A 260 -0.46 11.85 -6.00
CA ASP A 260 -1.20 10.74 -6.60
C ASP A 260 -0.95 9.40 -5.91
N LEU A 261 0.20 9.24 -5.23
CA LEU A 261 0.58 8.03 -4.49
C LEU A 261 1.43 8.37 -3.28
N ILE A 262 1.21 7.68 -2.16
CA ILE A 262 2.07 7.74 -0.98
C ILE A 262 2.92 6.47 -0.93
N ALA A 263 4.24 6.56 -0.71
CA ALA A 263 5.09 5.42 -0.39
C ALA A 263 5.67 5.57 1.02
N MET A 264 5.52 4.52 1.83
CA MET A 264 5.94 4.51 3.23
C MET A 264 6.31 3.12 3.74
N GLY A 265 7.16 3.05 4.75
CA GLY A 265 7.54 1.80 5.41
C GLY A 265 6.38 1.18 6.20
N THR A 266 6.34 -0.15 6.29
CA THR A 266 5.34 -0.85 7.11
C THR A 266 5.56 -0.69 8.61
N ALA A 267 6.76 -0.30 9.07
CA ALA A 267 7.09 -0.07 10.47
C ALA A 267 8.04 1.13 10.58
N GLY A 268 7.93 1.89 11.67
CA GLY A 268 8.85 2.99 11.99
C GLY A 268 10.03 2.55 12.89
N ALA A 269 10.81 3.53 13.38
CA ALA A 269 12.02 3.34 14.18
C ALA A 269 11.85 2.47 15.46
N GLY A 270 10.64 2.26 15.95
CA GLY A 270 10.33 1.41 17.13
C GLY A 270 9.91 -0.02 16.84
N GLY A 271 9.79 -0.43 15.57
CA GLY A 271 9.19 -1.72 15.17
C GLY A 271 10.19 -2.85 14.99
N PHE A 272 10.53 -3.56 16.07
CA PHE A 272 11.40 -4.75 16.03
C PHE A 272 10.70 -6.08 15.69
N GLN A 273 9.39 -6.10 15.43
CA GLN A 273 8.66 -7.34 15.16
C GLN A 273 8.28 -7.47 13.68
N ARG A 274 8.72 -8.54 13.05
CA ARG A 274 8.55 -8.85 11.61
C ARG A 274 7.12 -8.86 11.06
N PHE A 275 6.09 -8.70 11.89
CA PHE A 275 4.68 -8.81 11.52
C PHE A 275 3.79 -7.69 12.08
N VAL A 276 4.38 -6.58 12.53
CA VAL A 276 3.63 -5.45 13.08
C VAL A 276 3.69 -4.28 12.11
N VAL A 277 2.54 -3.82 11.65
CA VAL A 277 2.41 -2.54 10.95
C VAL A 277 2.42 -1.43 11.99
N GLY A 278 3.21 -0.38 11.76
CA GLY A 278 3.27 0.78 12.64
C GLY A 278 1.93 1.54 12.69
N SER A 279 1.66 2.22 13.80
CA SER A 279 0.41 2.98 13.97
C SER A 279 0.20 4.03 12.88
N VAL A 280 1.26 4.72 12.48
CA VAL A 280 1.19 5.74 11.40
C VAL A 280 0.80 5.09 10.08
N THR A 281 1.49 4.01 9.69
CA THR A 281 1.17 3.30 8.43
C THR A 281 -0.24 2.72 8.43
N ASP A 282 -0.66 2.11 9.54
CA ASP A 282 -2.01 1.56 9.69
C ASP A 282 -3.08 2.65 9.54
N GLU A 283 -2.84 3.84 10.07
CA GLU A 283 -3.76 4.97 9.95
C GLU A 283 -3.78 5.58 8.55
N VAL A 284 -2.61 5.80 7.93
CA VAL A 284 -2.52 6.30 6.56
C VAL A 284 -3.19 5.33 5.57
N VAL A 285 -2.94 4.02 5.67
CA VAL A 285 -3.59 2.99 4.84
C VAL A 285 -5.12 3.02 4.97
N ARG A 286 -5.66 3.39 6.15
CA ARG A 286 -7.11 3.49 6.38
C ARG A 286 -7.74 4.78 5.89
N THR A 287 -7.00 5.88 5.89
CA THR A 287 -7.57 7.23 5.73
C THR A 287 -7.10 7.94 4.47
N SER A 288 -6.05 7.43 3.81
CA SER A 288 -5.48 8.08 2.63
C SER A 288 -6.51 8.32 1.53
N PRO A 289 -6.51 9.55 0.95
CA PRO A 289 -7.30 9.86 -0.24
C PRO A 289 -6.70 9.30 -1.53
N VAL A 290 -5.45 8.83 -1.51
CA VAL A 290 -4.69 8.31 -2.65
C VAL A 290 -4.17 6.91 -2.36
N PRO A 291 -3.75 6.13 -3.38
CA PRO A 291 -3.07 4.84 -3.19
C PRO A 291 -1.89 4.94 -2.23
N VAL A 292 -1.67 3.89 -1.42
CA VAL A 292 -0.55 3.81 -0.48
C VAL A 292 0.28 2.56 -0.79
N LEU A 293 1.50 2.76 -1.26
CA LEU A 293 2.50 1.72 -1.40
C LEU A 293 3.20 1.52 -0.05
N THR A 294 3.14 0.31 0.48
CA THR A 294 3.85 -0.08 1.69
C THR A 294 4.92 -1.11 1.35
N ALA A 295 6.15 -0.91 1.87
CA ALA A 295 7.27 -1.81 1.64
C ALA A 295 8.01 -2.13 2.94
N ARG A 296 8.77 -3.23 2.91
CA ARG A 296 9.61 -3.72 4.00
C ARG A 296 11.08 -3.72 3.59
N PRO A 297 12.03 -3.69 4.56
CA PRO A 297 13.45 -3.78 4.25
C PRO A 297 13.84 -5.04 3.47
N THR A 298 13.11 -6.15 3.66
CA THR A 298 13.36 -7.43 2.98
C THR A 298 13.00 -7.42 1.50
N ASP A 299 12.20 -6.45 1.07
CA ASP A 299 11.74 -6.34 -0.32
C ASP A 299 12.88 -5.87 -1.26
N LEU A 300 13.94 -5.26 -0.72
CA LEU A 300 15.13 -4.82 -1.48
C LEU A 300 16.11 -5.95 -1.82
N GLY A 301 15.92 -7.17 -1.32
CA GLY A 301 16.85 -8.30 -1.46
C GLY A 301 16.65 -9.16 -2.70
N ARG A 302 15.65 -8.88 -3.54
CA ARG A 302 15.40 -9.60 -4.80
C ARG A 302 16.04 -8.84 -5.97
N GLN A 303 17.37 -8.96 -6.07
CA GLN A 303 18.15 -8.56 -7.24
C GLN A 303 18.63 -9.80 -8.01
#